data_f97f0fb5972385aa4a9236c2c823a2e9
#
_entry.id   f97f0fb5972385aa4a9236c2c823a2e9
#
_cell.length_a   1.000
_cell.length_b   1.000
_cell.length_c   1.000
_cell.angle_alpha   90.00
_cell.angle_beta   90.00
_cell.angle_gamma   90.00
#
_symmetry.space_group_name_H-M   'P 1'
#
loop_
_entity.id
_entity.type
_entity.pdbx_description
1 polymer ?
#
loop_
_entity_poly.entity_id
_entity_poly.type
_entity_poly.pdbx_seq_one_letter_code
_entity_poly.pdbx_strand_id
1 'polypeptide(L)'
;MEELKPIGADASGYEVVTKAVLELLNQYPGLNGRDILFEELGAEDGIAFSSDSGPLVLAERISITDHVRQSCQYPFFVVYRTTATREFQKLNIQTFLDSLGKWLCKEPVEVDKETYQLKQYPKLSENRKITRITRENAYGLVPNENNSQDWMLPVTIQYTNEFDLW
;
A
#
# COMPACT_ATOMS: atom_id res chain seq x y z
N MET A 1 2.00 -14.31 -19.56
CA MET A 1 3.15 -14.01 -18.68
C MET A 1 2.98 -14.76 -17.38
N GLU A 2 3.92 -15.57 -17.01
CA GLU A 2 3.84 -16.29 -15.74
C GLU A 2 4.10 -15.32 -14.58
N GLU A 3 3.26 -15.38 -13.56
CA GLU A 3 3.53 -14.69 -12.32
C GLU A 3 4.79 -15.24 -11.66
N LEU A 4 5.67 -14.36 -11.20
CA LEU A 4 6.83 -14.76 -10.43
C LEU A 4 6.38 -15.31 -9.08
N LYS A 5 6.73 -16.56 -8.81
CA LYS A 5 6.45 -17.15 -7.50
C LYS A 5 7.48 -16.66 -6.47
N PRO A 6 7.06 -16.33 -5.25
CA PRO A 6 7.99 -15.97 -4.20
C PRO A 6 8.96 -17.12 -3.90
N ILE A 7 10.23 -16.79 -3.74
CA ILE A 7 11.27 -17.75 -3.33
C ILE A 7 11.48 -17.76 -1.83
N GLY A 8 10.90 -16.79 -1.11
CA GLY A 8 10.99 -16.69 0.33
C GLY A 8 10.33 -15.45 0.85
N ALA A 9 10.42 -15.24 2.15
CA ALA A 9 9.92 -14.05 2.83
C ALA A 9 11.09 -13.15 3.23
N ASP A 10 10.87 -11.82 3.18
CA ASP A 10 11.79 -10.84 3.74
C ASP A 10 11.37 -10.54 5.19
N ALA A 11 11.59 -11.50 6.09
CA ALA A 11 11.12 -11.42 7.46
C ALA A 11 11.66 -10.20 8.22
N SER A 12 12.93 -9.86 8.01
CA SER A 12 13.54 -8.68 8.64
C SER A 12 13.05 -7.35 8.03
N GLY A 13 12.45 -7.39 6.85
CA GLY A 13 11.85 -6.23 6.18
C GLY A 13 10.45 -5.91 6.64
N TYR A 14 9.75 -6.82 7.32
CA TYR A 14 8.35 -6.66 7.67
C TYR A 14 8.08 -5.36 8.43
N GLU A 15 8.80 -5.13 9.53
CA GLU A 15 8.62 -3.94 10.35
C GLU A 15 9.00 -2.66 9.59
N VAL A 16 10.13 -2.68 8.90
CA VAL A 16 10.66 -1.53 8.15
C VAL A 16 9.69 -1.10 7.06
N VAL A 17 9.23 -2.03 6.25
CA VAL A 17 8.30 -1.74 5.14
C VAL A 17 6.94 -1.33 5.68
N THR A 18 6.42 -2.02 6.69
CA THR A 18 5.11 -1.72 7.29
C THR A 18 5.07 -0.31 7.88
N LYS A 19 6.11 0.10 8.62
CA LYS A 19 6.21 1.46 9.16
C LYS A 19 6.27 2.51 8.05
N ALA A 20 7.04 2.26 7.01
CA ALA A 20 7.16 3.18 5.89
C ALA A 20 5.83 3.32 5.14
N VAL A 21 5.09 2.23 4.96
CA VAL A 21 3.76 2.25 4.34
C VAL A 21 2.79 3.08 5.18
N LEU A 22 2.78 2.86 6.50
CA LEU A 22 1.92 3.62 7.41
C LEU A 22 2.19 5.12 7.32
N GLU A 23 3.44 5.52 7.37
CA GLU A 23 3.84 6.92 7.25
C GLU A 23 3.48 7.50 5.88
N LEU A 24 3.75 6.76 4.80
CA LEU A 24 3.44 7.19 3.45
C LEU A 24 1.94 7.41 3.24
N LEU A 25 1.11 6.47 3.67
CA LEU A 25 -0.34 6.57 3.54
C LEU A 25 -0.89 7.79 4.30
N ASN A 26 -0.35 8.09 5.47
CA ASN A 26 -0.77 9.24 6.28
C ASN A 26 -0.24 10.58 5.78
N GLN A 27 0.60 10.59 4.75
CA GLN A 27 1.01 11.81 4.05
C GLN A 27 0.07 12.20 2.91
N TYR A 28 -0.91 11.35 2.59
CA TYR A 28 -1.84 11.65 1.51
C TYR A 28 -2.63 12.92 1.80
N PRO A 29 -2.63 13.90 0.87
CA PRO A 29 -3.24 15.22 1.14
C PRO A 29 -4.76 15.21 1.23
N GLY A 30 -5.42 14.17 0.76
CA GLY A 30 -6.88 14.05 0.76
C GLY A 30 -7.48 13.38 2.01
N LEU A 31 -6.72 13.19 3.08
CA LEU A 31 -7.23 12.51 4.28
C LEU A 31 -8.26 13.32 5.08
N ASN A 32 -8.26 14.66 4.95
CA ASN A 32 -9.19 15.55 5.66
C ASN A 32 -9.21 15.33 7.18
N GLY A 33 -8.03 15.20 7.79
CA GLY A 33 -7.89 15.01 9.22
C GLY A 33 -8.12 13.56 9.70
N ARG A 34 -8.32 12.62 8.79
CA ARG A 34 -8.44 11.21 9.12
C ARG A 34 -7.08 10.54 9.17
N ASP A 35 -6.97 9.47 9.96
CA ASP A 35 -5.77 8.65 10.05
C ASP A 35 -6.03 7.28 9.43
N ILE A 36 -5.01 6.75 8.75
CA ILE A 36 -5.01 5.36 8.28
C ILE A 36 -4.21 4.56 9.31
N LEU A 37 -4.84 3.52 9.85
CA LEU A 37 -4.24 2.68 10.89
C LEU A 37 -3.76 1.36 10.30
N PHE A 38 -2.87 0.67 11.00
CA PHE A 38 -2.39 -0.64 10.59
C PHE A 38 -3.24 -1.73 11.25
N GLU A 39 -3.93 -2.52 10.41
CA GLU A 39 -4.78 -3.66 10.81
C GLU A 39 -5.79 -3.37 11.93
N GLU A 40 -6.20 -2.13 12.05
CA GLU A 40 -7.16 -1.70 13.07
C GLU A 40 -8.29 -0.90 12.42
N LEU A 41 -9.50 -1.43 12.47
CA LEU A 41 -10.71 -0.75 12.00
C LEU A 41 -11.73 -0.67 13.13
N GLY A 42 -12.44 0.46 13.20
CA GLY A 42 -13.61 0.57 14.04
C GLY A 42 -14.71 -0.40 13.58
N ALA A 43 -15.69 -0.69 14.44
CA ALA A 43 -16.77 -1.61 14.11
C ALA A 43 -17.61 -1.12 12.92
N GLU A 44 -17.82 0.18 12.78
CA GLU A 44 -18.72 0.78 11.80
C GLU A 44 -18.00 1.64 10.77
N ASP A 45 -16.87 2.26 11.12
CA ASP A 45 -16.14 3.14 10.23
C ASP A 45 -14.64 3.09 10.51
N GLY A 46 -13.87 3.62 9.58
CA GLY A 46 -12.43 3.76 9.69
C GLY A 46 -11.71 3.47 8.39
N ILE A 47 -10.44 3.83 8.36
CA ILE A 47 -9.54 3.52 7.25
C ILE A 47 -8.32 2.83 7.84
N ALA A 48 -7.97 1.69 7.28
CA ALA A 48 -6.77 0.96 7.69
C ALA A 48 -6.09 0.35 6.48
N PHE A 49 -4.83 -0.02 6.62
CA PHE A 49 -4.23 -0.93 5.65
C PHE A 49 -3.94 -2.28 6.31
N SER A 50 -4.02 -3.32 5.53
CA SER A 50 -3.80 -4.69 5.97
C SER A 50 -2.81 -5.36 5.02
N SER A 51 -1.76 -5.94 5.60
CA SER A 51 -0.79 -6.73 4.83
C SER A 51 -1.43 -8.03 4.36
N ASP A 52 -1.23 -8.37 3.09
CA ASP A 52 -1.77 -9.63 2.55
C ASP A 52 -0.90 -10.82 2.97
N SER A 53 0.37 -10.79 2.61
CA SER A 53 1.28 -11.92 2.86
C SER A 53 2.62 -11.49 3.46
N GLY A 54 2.74 -10.22 3.85
CA GLY A 54 4.00 -9.62 4.26
C GLY A 54 4.99 -9.46 3.10
N PRO A 55 6.21 -9.03 3.39
CA PRO A 55 7.23 -8.84 2.35
C PRO A 55 7.73 -10.17 1.81
N LEU A 56 7.75 -10.27 0.49
CA LEU A 56 8.14 -11.48 -0.25
C LEU A 56 9.33 -11.20 -1.14
N VAL A 57 10.25 -12.17 -1.21
CA VAL A 57 11.38 -12.14 -2.16
C VAL A 57 10.95 -12.87 -3.43
N LEU A 58 11.01 -12.19 -4.57
CA LEU A 58 10.62 -12.75 -5.86
C LEU A 58 11.82 -13.27 -6.66
N ALA A 59 12.96 -12.60 -6.55
CA ALA A 59 14.16 -12.95 -7.28
C ALA A 59 15.41 -12.53 -6.48
N GLU A 60 16.51 -13.23 -6.71
CA GLU A 60 17.77 -12.96 -6.04
C GLU A 60 18.92 -13.10 -7.03
N ARG A 61 19.86 -12.18 -6.98
CA ARG A 61 21.10 -12.24 -7.73
C ARG A 61 22.28 -12.09 -6.78
N ILE A 62 23.29 -12.93 -6.98
CA ILE A 62 24.54 -12.87 -6.21
C ILE A 62 25.66 -12.54 -7.19
N SER A 63 26.38 -11.44 -6.93
CA SER A 63 27.51 -11.04 -7.76
C SER A 63 28.78 -11.87 -7.42
N ILE A 64 29.81 -11.74 -8.26
CA ILE A 64 31.10 -12.39 -8.04
C ILE A 64 31.74 -11.95 -6.72
N THR A 65 31.42 -10.73 -6.24
CA THR A 65 31.91 -10.17 -4.98
C THR A 65 31.02 -10.49 -3.77
N ASP A 66 30.13 -11.47 -3.90
CA ASP A 66 29.18 -11.88 -2.86
C ASP A 66 28.19 -10.77 -2.42
N HIS A 67 27.92 -9.81 -3.31
CA HIS A 67 26.86 -8.84 -3.12
C HIS A 67 25.52 -9.43 -3.59
N VAL A 68 24.54 -9.43 -2.68
CA VAL A 68 23.21 -9.98 -2.94
C VAL A 68 22.26 -8.85 -3.24
N ARG A 69 21.49 -8.99 -4.31
CA ARG A 69 20.38 -8.09 -4.64
C ARG A 69 19.10 -8.90 -4.76
N GLN A 70 18.15 -8.60 -3.92
CA GLN A 70 16.83 -9.22 -3.93
C GLN A 70 15.80 -8.26 -4.52
N SER A 71 14.94 -8.78 -5.38
CA SER A 71 13.75 -8.08 -5.86
C SER A 71 12.57 -8.56 -5.03
N CYS A 72 11.93 -7.63 -4.33
CA CYS A 72 10.91 -7.93 -3.33
C CYS A 72 9.59 -7.23 -3.64
N GLN A 73 8.52 -7.73 -3.05
CA GLN A 73 7.22 -7.07 -3.09
C GLN A 73 6.54 -7.11 -1.73
N TYR A 74 5.70 -6.11 -1.48
CA TYR A 74 4.87 -6.02 -0.29
C TYR A 74 3.45 -5.71 -0.75
N PRO A 75 2.58 -6.73 -0.89
CA PRO A 75 1.19 -6.51 -1.24
C PRO A 75 0.37 -6.16 0.01
N PHE A 76 -0.53 -5.19 -0.13
CA PHE A 76 -1.43 -4.81 0.95
C PHE A 76 -2.74 -4.26 0.40
N PHE A 77 -3.72 -4.14 1.27
CA PHE A 77 -5.00 -3.52 0.95
C PHE A 77 -5.17 -2.28 1.81
N VAL A 78 -5.67 -1.20 1.22
CA VAL A 78 -6.27 -0.11 1.98
C VAL A 78 -7.75 -0.41 2.09
N VAL A 79 -8.26 -0.44 3.31
CA VAL A 79 -9.66 -0.79 3.60
C VAL A 79 -10.37 0.44 4.15
N TYR A 80 -11.44 0.84 3.51
CA TYR A 80 -12.31 1.92 3.97
C TYR A 80 -13.63 1.30 4.42
N ARG A 81 -13.93 1.37 5.72
CA ARG A 81 -15.17 0.86 6.29
C ARG A 81 -16.12 2.02 6.61
N THR A 82 -17.37 1.88 6.24
CA THR A 82 -18.38 2.89 6.47
C THR A 82 -19.79 2.27 6.52
N THR A 83 -20.70 2.93 7.22
CA THR A 83 -22.12 2.64 7.18
C THR A 83 -22.87 3.46 6.14
N ALA A 84 -22.17 4.21 5.28
CA ALA A 84 -22.77 5.02 4.23
C ALA A 84 -23.61 4.17 3.27
N THR A 85 -24.86 4.55 3.08
CA THR A 85 -25.82 3.79 2.25
C THR A 85 -26.20 4.50 0.96
N ARG A 86 -25.96 5.81 0.85
CA ARG A 86 -26.31 6.60 -0.32
C ARG A 86 -25.31 6.43 -1.45
N GLU A 87 -25.79 6.39 -2.70
CA GLU A 87 -24.93 6.18 -3.87
C GLU A 87 -23.81 7.22 -4.00
N PHE A 88 -24.09 8.50 -3.75
CA PHE A 88 -23.07 9.53 -3.85
C PHE A 88 -21.97 9.36 -2.80
N GLN A 89 -22.30 8.82 -1.62
CA GLN A 89 -21.31 8.51 -0.59
C GLN A 89 -20.43 7.35 -1.01
N LYS A 90 -21.01 6.33 -1.63
CA LYS A 90 -20.26 5.19 -2.18
C LYS A 90 -19.34 5.64 -3.31
N LEU A 91 -19.81 6.52 -4.18
CA LEU A 91 -19.00 7.11 -5.24
C LEU A 91 -17.83 7.92 -4.66
N ASN A 92 -18.08 8.69 -3.59
CA ASN A 92 -17.02 9.46 -2.93
C ASN A 92 -15.94 8.57 -2.31
N ILE A 93 -16.32 7.43 -1.74
CA ILE A 93 -15.39 6.45 -1.20
C ILE A 93 -14.54 5.84 -2.32
N GLN A 94 -15.17 5.44 -3.41
CA GLN A 94 -14.50 4.91 -4.60
C GLN A 94 -13.49 5.94 -5.13
N THR A 95 -13.93 7.20 -5.27
CA THR A 95 -13.08 8.29 -5.74
C THR A 95 -11.91 8.55 -4.79
N PHE A 96 -12.16 8.53 -3.49
CA PHE A 96 -11.11 8.68 -2.48
C PHE A 96 -10.04 7.60 -2.62
N LEU A 97 -10.44 6.35 -2.70
CA LEU A 97 -9.51 5.24 -2.82
C LEU A 97 -8.75 5.25 -4.15
N ASP A 98 -9.43 5.56 -5.25
CA ASP A 98 -8.78 5.66 -6.56
C ASP A 98 -7.78 6.82 -6.60
N SER A 99 -8.11 7.95 -5.99
CA SER A 99 -7.20 9.09 -5.89
C SER A 99 -5.97 8.77 -5.02
N LEU A 100 -6.18 8.09 -3.91
CA LEU A 100 -5.08 7.60 -3.07
C LEU A 100 -4.17 6.66 -3.88
N GLY A 101 -4.75 5.74 -4.62
CA GLY A 101 -4.02 4.83 -5.48
C GLY A 101 -3.21 5.54 -6.57
N LYS A 102 -3.80 6.54 -7.21
CA LYS A 102 -3.09 7.38 -8.19
C LYS A 102 -1.90 8.10 -7.55
N TRP A 103 -2.12 8.70 -6.39
CA TRP A 103 -1.08 9.42 -5.68
C TRP A 103 0.08 8.50 -5.31
N LEU A 104 -0.21 7.30 -4.82
CA LEU A 104 0.80 6.28 -4.52
C LEU A 104 1.61 5.86 -5.74
N CYS A 105 1.01 5.90 -6.93
CA CYS A 105 1.68 5.58 -8.20
C CYS A 105 2.36 6.79 -8.85
N LYS A 106 2.52 7.88 -8.11
CA LYS A 106 3.14 9.14 -8.58
C LYS A 106 2.35 9.84 -9.67
N GLU A 107 1.07 9.57 -9.78
CA GLU A 107 0.18 10.31 -10.67
C GLU A 107 -0.33 11.58 -9.99
N PRO A 108 -0.56 12.68 -10.73
CA PRO A 108 -1.13 13.88 -10.13
C PRO A 108 -2.57 13.65 -9.71
N VAL A 109 -2.94 14.17 -8.55
CA VAL A 109 -4.29 14.14 -8.02
C VAL A 109 -4.73 15.54 -7.62
N GLU A 110 -6.02 15.81 -7.74
CA GLU A 110 -6.61 17.08 -7.34
C GLU A 110 -7.36 16.91 -6.02
N VAL A 111 -7.00 17.74 -5.03
CA VAL A 111 -7.66 17.78 -3.73
C VAL A 111 -7.96 19.24 -3.40
N ASP A 112 -9.22 19.58 -3.16
CA ASP A 112 -9.67 20.93 -2.82
C ASP A 112 -9.15 22.01 -3.81
N LYS A 113 -9.23 21.71 -5.11
CA LYS A 113 -8.78 22.58 -6.22
C LYS A 113 -7.27 22.78 -6.32
N GLU A 114 -6.48 22.05 -5.54
CA GLU A 114 -5.03 22.02 -5.64
C GLU A 114 -4.57 20.68 -6.21
N THR A 115 -3.51 20.72 -7.00
CA THR A 115 -2.92 19.49 -7.58
C THR A 115 -1.74 19.05 -6.73
N TYR A 116 -1.74 17.79 -6.36
CA TYR A 116 -0.67 17.15 -5.61
C TYR A 116 -0.09 15.99 -6.40
N GLN A 117 1.19 15.77 -6.25
CA GLN A 117 1.88 14.65 -6.86
C GLN A 117 3.03 14.21 -5.97
N LEU A 118 3.06 12.91 -5.68
CA LEU A 118 4.17 12.33 -4.91
C LEU A 118 5.42 12.32 -5.78
N LYS A 119 6.47 13.02 -5.36
CA LYS A 119 7.70 13.15 -6.13
C LYS A 119 8.70 12.04 -5.85
N GLN A 120 8.71 11.55 -4.62
CA GLN A 120 9.70 10.62 -4.13
C GLN A 120 9.06 9.66 -3.15
N TYR A 121 9.42 8.38 -3.24
CA TYR A 121 9.04 7.41 -2.23
C TYR A 121 9.91 7.54 -0.99
N PRO A 122 9.38 7.21 0.20
CA PRO A 122 10.17 7.23 1.41
C PRO A 122 11.31 6.22 1.34
N LYS A 123 12.40 6.55 2.01
CA LYS A 123 13.52 5.62 2.18
C LYS A 123 13.10 4.56 3.19
N LEU A 124 13.22 3.29 2.82
CA LEU A 124 12.88 2.18 3.73
C LEU A 124 13.99 1.97 4.77
N SER A 125 15.20 1.74 4.30
CA SER A 125 16.40 1.53 5.13
C SER A 125 17.62 1.73 4.24
N GLU A 126 18.83 1.55 4.80
CA GLU A 126 20.06 1.60 4.00
C GLU A 126 20.10 0.53 2.91
N ASN A 127 19.52 -0.64 3.21
CA ASN A 127 19.54 -1.80 2.34
C ASN A 127 18.33 -1.91 1.42
N ARG A 128 17.24 -1.21 1.72
CA ARG A 128 15.96 -1.36 1.04
C ARG A 128 15.50 -0.06 0.39
N LYS A 129 15.07 -0.18 -0.86
CA LYS A 129 14.61 0.97 -1.63
C LYS A 129 13.36 0.61 -2.43
N ILE A 130 12.33 1.45 -2.31
CA ILE A 130 11.12 1.31 -3.14
C ILE A 130 11.48 1.66 -4.58
N THR A 131 11.15 0.77 -5.51
CA THR A 131 11.36 0.97 -6.95
C THR A 131 10.08 1.36 -7.66
N ARG A 132 8.94 0.81 -7.23
CA ARG A 132 7.66 1.07 -7.88
C ARG A 132 6.50 0.70 -6.94
N ILE A 133 5.41 1.44 -7.06
CA ILE A 133 4.12 1.08 -6.45
C ILE A 133 3.11 0.89 -7.57
N THR A 134 2.41 -0.24 -7.55
CA THR A 134 1.33 -0.54 -8.48
C THR A 134 0.03 -0.76 -7.70
N ARG A 135 -1.10 -0.59 -8.37
CA ARG A 135 -2.42 -0.76 -7.76
C ARG A 135 -3.41 -1.38 -8.72
N GLU A 136 -4.45 -1.94 -8.15
CA GLU A 136 -5.65 -2.31 -8.89
C GLU A 136 -6.77 -1.31 -8.57
N ASN A 137 -7.88 -1.39 -9.28
CA ASN A 137 -9.04 -0.56 -9.00
C ASN A 137 -9.66 -0.90 -7.65
N ALA A 138 -10.10 0.12 -6.93
CA ALA A 138 -10.85 -0.09 -5.68
C ALA A 138 -12.20 -0.75 -5.96
N TYR A 139 -12.68 -1.54 -5.00
CA TYR A 139 -13.98 -2.20 -5.11
C TYR A 139 -14.64 -2.35 -3.75
N GLY A 140 -15.97 -2.41 -3.74
CA GLY A 140 -16.73 -2.66 -2.53
C GLY A 140 -17.00 -4.14 -2.33
N LEU A 141 -16.97 -4.58 -1.08
CA LEU A 141 -17.38 -5.91 -0.68
C LEU A 141 -18.86 -5.95 -0.34
N VAL A 142 -19.42 -7.15 -0.17
CA VAL A 142 -20.78 -7.33 0.31
C VAL A 142 -20.91 -6.69 1.70
N PRO A 143 -22.00 -5.94 2.00
CA PRO A 143 -22.19 -5.36 3.32
C PRO A 143 -22.12 -6.38 4.44
N ASN A 144 -21.54 -5.97 5.57
CA ASN A 144 -21.44 -6.78 6.78
C ASN A 144 -22.82 -6.88 7.48
N GLU A 145 -22.95 -7.78 8.45
CA GLU A 145 -24.19 -7.98 9.21
C GLU A 145 -24.66 -6.73 9.96
N ASN A 146 -23.75 -5.87 10.37
CA ASN A 146 -24.04 -4.61 11.08
C ASN A 146 -24.32 -3.43 10.11
N ASN A 147 -24.56 -3.70 8.84
CA ASN A 147 -24.76 -2.72 7.76
C ASN A 147 -23.55 -1.86 7.42
N SER A 148 -22.39 -2.12 7.98
CA SER A 148 -21.14 -1.52 7.49
C SER A 148 -20.70 -2.21 6.20
N GLN A 149 -19.95 -1.49 5.37
CA GLN A 149 -19.42 -2.02 4.13
C GLN A 149 -17.95 -1.67 4.04
N ASP A 150 -17.16 -2.64 3.62
CA ASP A 150 -15.72 -2.47 3.38
C ASP A 150 -15.46 -2.24 1.89
N TRP A 151 -14.59 -1.29 1.62
CA TRP A 151 -14.09 -0.97 0.29
C TRP A 151 -12.59 -1.22 0.30
N MET A 152 -12.11 -1.89 -0.73
CA MET A 152 -10.74 -2.39 -0.80
C MET A 152 -9.99 -1.72 -1.94
N LEU A 153 -8.78 -1.28 -1.67
CA LEU A 153 -7.82 -0.84 -2.68
C LEU A 153 -6.59 -1.75 -2.60
N PRO A 154 -6.41 -2.66 -3.57
CA PRO A 154 -5.20 -3.49 -3.61
C PRO A 154 -4.01 -2.67 -4.09
N VAL A 155 -2.91 -2.74 -3.36
CA VAL A 155 -1.67 -2.03 -3.68
C VAL A 155 -0.49 -2.99 -3.50
N THR A 156 0.50 -2.89 -4.36
CA THR A 156 1.75 -3.65 -4.24
C THR A 156 2.93 -2.71 -4.32
N ILE A 157 3.78 -2.76 -3.31
CA ILE A 157 5.06 -2.06 -3.32
C ILE A 157 6.12 -3.03 -3.82
N GLN A 158 6.86 -2.60 -4.83
CA GLN A 158 8.05 -3.29 -5.31
C GLN A 158 9.27 -2.57 -4.75
N TYR A 159 10.18 -3.33 -4.16
CA TYR A 159 11.39 -2.76 -3.58
C TYR A 159 12.57 -3.72 -3.76
N THR A 160 13.78 -3.20 -3.57
CA THR A 160 14.99 -4.01 -3.58
C THR A 160 15.57 -4.08 -2.17
N ASN A 161 16.21 -5.20 -1.87
CA ASN A 161 17.00 -5.40 -0.65
C ASN A 161 18.40 -5.84 -1.07
N GLU A 162 19.42 -5.10 -0.65
CA GLU A 162 20.80 -5.36 -1.03
C GLU A 162 21.66 -5.52 0.21
N PHE A 163 22.50 -6.54 0.22
CA PHE A 163 23.44 -6.80 1.31
C PHE A 163 24.63 -7.61 0.82
N ASP A 164 25.72 -7.56 1.58
CA ASP A 164 26.90 -8.38 1.33
C ASP A 164 26.86 -9.63 2.20
N LEU A 165 27.31 -10.77 1.65
CA LEU A 165 27.35 -12.04 2.39
C LEU A 165 28.47 -12.07 3.45
N TRP A 166 29.44 -11.20 3.29
CA TRP A 166 30.64 -11.14 4.17
C TRP A 166 30.84 -9.76 4.78
#